data_ed753ed3616cd96d5f6d316be5aeb034
#
_entry.id   ed753ed3616cd96d5f6d316be5aeb034
#
_cell.length_a   1.000
_cell.length_b   1.000
_cell.length_c   1.000
_cell.angle_alpha   90.00
_cell.angle_beta   90.00
_cell.angle_gamma   90.00
#
_symmetry.space_group_name_H-M   'P 1'
#
loop_
_entity.id
_entity.type
_entity.pdbx_description
1 polymer ?
#
loop_
_entity_poly.entity_id
_entity_poly.type
_entity_poly.pdbx_seq_one_letter_code
_entity_poly.pdbx_strand_id
1 'polypeptide(L)'
;MNHSIKTHHRILLTGAAGQLGQVLRDALRSNCDVLRLSDKADLGSVRPGEEVVQADLTDRAAVDRAVAGCDAIVHFGGISVEAPFEDIVQANILGLYHVYEAARAHGVRRVVFASSNHVVGFYDQGQTINADHPPRPDGFYGVSKAFGEVLSRMYFERDGIETACLR
;
A
#
# COMPACT_ATOMS: atom_id res chain seq x y z
N MET A 1 28.33 12.96 -11.23
CA MET A 1 27.29 13.01 -10.17
C MET A 1 25.94 12.84 -10.85
N ASN A 2 25.35 11.63 -10.80
CA ASN A 2 24.00 11.40 -11.34
C ASN A 2 23.01 12.08 -10.38
N HIS A 3 22.51 13.25 -10.75
CA HIS A 3 21.34 13.81 -10.07
C HIS A 3 20.13 12.97 -10.52
N SER A 4 19.77 12.00 -9.70
CA SER A 4 18.46 11.36 -9.82
C SER A 4 17.40 12.45 -9.72
N ILE A 5 16.62 12.64 -10.78
CA ILE A 5 15.50 13.59 -10.76
C ILE A 5 14.46 13.01 -9.80
N LYS A 6 14.32 13.66 -8.65
CA LYS A 6 13.27 13.29 -7.70
C LYS A 6 11.92 13.60 -8.34
N THR A 7 11.07 12.59 -8.40
CA THR A 7 9.77 12.68 -9.10
C THR A 7 8.63 13.09 -8.18
N HIS A 8 8.86 13.04 -6.86
CA HIS A 8 7.87 13.36 -5.84
C HIS A 8 8.49 14.18 -4.72
N HIS A 9 7.71 15.08 -4.13
CA HIS A 9 8.15 15.80 -2.95
C HIS A 9 8.03 14.90 -1.70
N ARG A 10 6.87 14.29 -1.47
CA ARG A 10 6.65 13.41 -0.30
C ARG A 10 5.97 12.11 -0.69
N ILE A 11 6.61 10.97 -0.39
CA ILE A 11 6.05 9.62 -0.56
C ILE A 11 5.70 9.06 0.82
N LEU A 12 4.47 8.54 0.97
CA LEU A 12 4.08 7.73 2.13
C LEU A 12 4.40 6.27 1.87
N LEU A 13 5.15 5.63 2.76
CA LEU A 13 5.31 4.17 2.84
C LEU A 13 4.55 3.65 4.05
N THR A 14 3.47 2.91 3.84
CA THR A 14 2.77 2.18 4.91
C THR A 14 3.31 0.76 5.03
N GLY A 15 3.19 0.15 6.21
CA GLY A 15 3.82 -1.15 6.47
C GLY A 15 5.35 -1.05 6.56
N ALA A 16 5.85 0.13 6.96
CA ALA A 16 7.27 0.46 6.93
C ALA A 16 8.11 -0.36 7.92
N ALA A 17 7.50 -0.94 8.97
CA ALA A 17 8.17 -1.84 9.92
C ALA A 17 8.26 -3.29 9.42
N GLY A 18 7.48 -3.67 8.39
CA GLY A 18 7.49 -5.01 7.81
C GLY A 18 8.78 -5.30 7.02
N GLN A 19 9.00 -6.58 6.67
CA GLN A 19 10.21 -7.02 5.94
C GLN A 19 10.41 -6.25 4.62
N LEU A 20 9.38 -6.18 3.79
CA LEU A 20 9.44 -5.42 2.51
C LEU A 20 9.50 -3.91 2.77
N GLY A 21 8.81 -3.42 3.80
CA GLY A 21 8.84 -2.01 4.18
C GLY A 21 10.26 -1.52 4.51
N GLN A 22 11.04 -2.31 5.24
CA GLN A 22 12.43 -1.97 5.57
C GLN A 22 13.33 -1.91 4.32
N VAL A 23 13.16 -2.83 3.38
CA VAL A 23 13.90 -2.79 2.09
C VAL A 23 13.49 -1.57 1.26
N LEU A 24 12.17 -1.30 1.19
CA LEU A 24 11.64 -0.15 0.44
C LEU A 24 12.02 1.18 1.07
N ARG A 25 12.17 1.25 2.40
CA ARG A 25 12.67 2.43 3.11
C ARG A 25 14.01 2.90 2.54
N ASP A 26 14.93 1.98 2.25
CA ASP A 26 16.23 2.32 1.67
C ASP A 26 16.11 2.69 0.19
N ALA A 27 15.34 1.93 -0.58
CA ALA A 27 15.20 2.12 -2.01
C ALA A 27 14.47 3.42 -2.39
N LEU A 28 13.46 3.83 -1.62
CA LEU A 28 12.62 4.99 -1.94
C LEU A 28 13.24 6.35 -1.58
N ARG A 29 14.21 6.40 -0.68
CA ARG A 29 14.83 7.66 -0.22
C ARG A 29 15.44 8.53 -1.33
N SER A 30 15.89 7.92 -2.41
CA SER A 30 16.44 8.65 -3.57
C SER A 30 15.36 9.18 -4.51
N ASN A 31 14.10 8.78 -4.34
CA ASN A 31 13.00 9.08 -5.26
C ASN A 31 12.12 10.25 -4.79
N CYS A 32 12.31 10.74 -3.57
CA CYS A 32 11.52 11.83 -2.98
C CYS A 32 12.40 12.76 -2.13
N ASP A 33 11.87 13.95 -1.80
CA ASP A 33 12.52 14.84 -0.85
C ASP A 33 12.31 14.35 0.58
N VAL A 34 11.10 13.90 0.87
CA VAL A 34 10.70 13.39 2.18
C VAL A 34 10.06 12.01 1.99
N LEU A 35 10.59 11.01 2.67
CA LEU A 35 9.96 9.70 2.81
C LEU A 35 9.22 9.63 4.14
N ARG A 36 7.89 9.64 4.09
CA ARG A 36 7.06 9.45 5.28
C ARG A 36 6.86 7.97 5.52
N LEU A 37 7.23 7.52 6.70
CA LEU A 37 7.11 6.13 7.15
C LEU A 37 5.88 6.01 8.07
N SER A 38 5.06 5.00 7.82
CA SER A 38 3.89 4.72 8.66
C SER A 38 3.73 3.23 8.92
N ASP A 39 3.53 2.91 10.18
CA ASP A 39 3.20 1.57 10.68
C ASP A 39 2.51 1.72 12.05
N LYS A 40 1.85 0.66 12.53
CA LYS A 40 1.39 0.57 13.91
C LYS A 40 2.52 0.25 14.89
N ALA A 41 3.57 -0.41 14.40
CA ALA A 41 4.77 -0.73 15.17
C ALA A 41 5.73 0.46 15.22
N ASP A 42 6.65 0.43 16.19
CA ASP A 42 7.73 1.41 16.28
C ASP A 42 8.68 1.27 15.09
N LEU A 43 9.00 2.38 14.46
CA LEU A 43 9.88 2.47 13.29
C LEU A 43 11.34 2.80 13.64
N GLY A 44 11.64 2.95 14.92
CA GLY A 44 12.97 3.27 15.41
C GLY A 44 13.46 4.65 14.98
N SER A 45 14.76 4.78 14.76
CA SER A 45 15.41 6.06 14.46
C SER A 45 14.98 6.62 13.10
N VAL A 46 14.66 7.89 13.08
CA VAL A 46 14.37 8.67 11.86
C VAL A 46 15.68 9.15 11.25
N ARG A 47 15.85 9.01 9.95
CA ARG A 47 17.06 9.41 9.20
C ARG A 47 16.82 10.73 8.47
N PRO A 48 17.87 11.45 8.04
CA PRO A 48 17.70 12.67 7.22
C PRO A 48 16.84 12.40 5.98
N GLY A 49 15.83 13.25 5.75
CA GLY A 49 14.86 13.10 4.67
C GLY A 49 13.73 12.12 4.97
N GLU A 50 13.60 11.65 6.21
CA GLU A 50 12.49 10.83 6.67
C GLU A 50 11.62 11.57 7.68
N GLU A 51 10.37 11.22 7.75
CA GLU A 51 9.44 11.57 8.83
C GLU A 51 8.62 10.34 9.22
N VAL A 52 8.13 10.28 10.45
CA VAL A 52 7.32 9.17 10.96
C VAL A 52 5.96 9.68 11.37
N VAL A 53 4.91 9.02 10.90
CA VAL A 53 3.54 9.19 11.37
C VAL A 53 3.01 7.81 11.73
N GLN A 54 3.04 7.48 13.02
CA GLN A 54 2.53 6.20 13.48
C GLN A 54 1.02 6.12 13.26
N ALA A 55 0.56 5.06 12.58
CA ALA A 55 -0.84 4.83 12.31
C ALA A 55 -1.17 3.33 12.27
N ASP A 56 -2.22 2.94 12.96
CA ASP A 56 -2.93 1.71 12.69
C ASP A 56 -3.91 1.96 11.53
N LEU A 57 -3.93 1.07 10.54
CA LEU A 57 -4.82 1.19 9.39
C LEU A 57 -6.31 1.14 9.76
N THR A 58 -6.64 0.57 10.91
CA THR A 58 -8.01 0.53 11.44
C THR A 58 -8.47 1.88 12.01
N ASP A 59 -7.52 2.76 12.37
CA ASP A 59 -7.80 4.15 12.80
C ASP A 59 -7.81 5.11 11.60
N ARG A 60 -9.03 5.42 11.13
CA ARG A 60 -9.23 6.32 10.00
C ARG A 60 -8.55 7.69 10.19
N ALA A 61 -8.61 8.26 11.41
CA ALA A 61 -8.02 9.57 11.65
C ALA A 61 -6.49 9.53 11.65
N ALA A 62 -5.88 8.42 12.12
CA ALA A 62 -4.44 8.22 12.03
C ALA A 62 -3.99 8.06 10.57
N VAL A 63 -4.73 7.30 9.76
CA VAL A 63 -4.46 7.14 8.33
C VAL A 63 -4.59 8.48 7.60
N ASP A 64 -5.61 9.28 7.90
CA ASP A 64 -5.79 10.60 7.31
C ASP A 64 -4.58 11.51 7.59
N ARG A 65 -4.10 11.55 8.84
CA ARG A 65 -2.88 12.28 9.21
C ARG A 65 -1.63 11.76 8.48
N ALA A 66 -1.53 10.45 8.29
CA ALA A 66 -0.39 9.87 7.60
C ALA A 66 -0.36 10.24 6.11
N VAL A 67 -1.52 10.36 5.45
CA VAL A 67 -1.63 10.69 4.02
C VAL A 67 -1.53 12.18 3.75
N ALA A 68 -1.89 13.05 4.71
CA ALA A 68 -1.94 14.50 4.53
C ALA A 68 -0.64 15.08 3.97
N GLY A 69 -0.73 15.79 2.83
CA GLY A 69 0.40 16.44 2.16
C GLY A 69 1.38 15.48 1.45
N CYS A 70 0.98 14.25 1.17
CA CYS A 70 1.74 13.32 0.35
C CYS A 70 1.35 13.43 -1.12
N ASP A 71 2.30 13.15 -2.03
CA ASP A 71 2.08 13.15 -3.49
C ASP A 71 1.80 11.74 -4.01
N ALA A 72 2.33 10.72 -3.32
CA ALA A 72 2.17 9.32 -3.68
C ALA A 72 2.16 8.43 -2.42
N ILE A 73 1.55 7.26 -2.56
CA ILE A 73 1.47 6.25 -1.51
C ILE A 73 2.04 4.92 -2.02
N VAL A 74 2.94 4.34 -1.26
CA VAL A 74 3.41 2.96 -1.42
C VAL A 74 2.81 2.16 -0.27
N HIS A 75 1.74 1.42 -0.55
CA HIS A 75 0.91 0.75 0.45
C HIS A 75 1.29 -0.73 0.59
N PHE A 76 2.05 -1.02 1.63
CA PHE A 76 2.47 -2.37 2.03
C PHE A 76 1.94 -2.77 3.43
N GLY A 77 1.15 -1.89 4.05
CA GLY A 77 0.50 -2.16 5.33
C GLY A 77 -0.62 -3.18 5.23
N GLY A 78 -0.86 -3.89 6.32
CA GLY A 78 -1.89 -4.90 6.45
C GLY A 78 -1.34 -6.25 6.92
N ILE A 79 -2.22 -7.22 7.07
CA ILE A 79 -1.85 -8.61 7.35
C ILE A 79 -1.36 -9.24 6.04
N SER A 80 -0.19 -9.86 6.06
CA SER A 80 0.52 -10.37 4.87
C SER A 80 0.47 -11.89 4.70
N VAL A 81 -0.32 -12.56 5.52
CA VAL A 81 -0.50 -14.02 5.54
C VAL A 81 -1.97 -14.35 5.75
N GLU A 82 -2.34 -15.63 5.58
CA GLU A 82 -3.68 -16.09 5.94
C GLU A 82 -3.92 -15.90 7.46
N ALA A 83 -5.08 -15.37 7.81
CA ALA A 83 -5.48 -15.04 9.18
C ALA A 83 -7.01 -15.15 9.33
N PRO A 84 -7.55 -15.09 10.57
CA PRO A 84 -8.99 -15.03 10.78
C PRO A 84 -9.66 -13.94 9.95
N PHE A 85 -10.85 -14.25 9.44
CA PHE A 85 -11.56 -13.36 8.49
C PHE A 85 -11.77 -11.95 9.07
N GLU A 86 -12.14 -11.87 10.34
CA GLU A 86 -12.40 -10.60 11.04
C GLU A 86 -11.15 -9.71 11.07
N ASP A 87 -9.97 -10.29 11.30
CA ASP A 87 -8.69 -9.57 11.31
C ASP A 87 -8.35 -9.07 9.90
N ILE A 88 -8.55 -9.92 8.88
CA ILE A 88 -8.36 -9.56 7.47
C ILE A 88 -9.31 -8.42 7.07
N VAL A 89 -10.58 -8.46 7.48
CA VAL A 89 -11.53 -7.39 7.21
C VAL A 89 -11.06 -6.06 7.80
N GLN A 90 -10.65 -6.07 9.06
CA GLN A 90 -10.22 -4.83 9.72
C GLN A 90 -8.95 -4.25 9.10
N ALA A 91 -7.89 -5.05 8.96
CA ALA A 91 -6.59 -4.55 8.53
C ALA A 91 -6.51 -4.33 7.01
N ASN A 92 -7.02 -5.28 6.21
CA ASN A 92 -6.79 -5.29 4.77
C ASN A 92 -7.94 -4.66 3.97
N ILE A 93 -9.18 -4.80 4.41
CA ILE A 93 -10.34 -4.27 3.69
C ILE A 93 -10.66 -2.85 4.17
N LEU A 94 -10.97 -2.68 5.46
CA LEU A 94 -11.27 -1.36 6.01
C LEU A 94 -10.04 -0.47 6.03
N GLY A 95 -8.88 -1.02 6.40
CA GLY A 95 -7.61 -0.27 6.37
C GLY A 95 -7.28 0.28 4.99
N LEU A 96 -7.40 -0.54 3.95
CA LEU A 96 -7.18 -0.09 2.57
C LEU A 96 -8.22 0.96 2.13
N TYR A 97 -9.49 0.78 2.49
CA TYR A 97 -10.53 1.78 2.25
C TYR A 97 -10.17 3.12 2.89
N HIS A 98 -9.67 3.14 4.14
CA HIS A 98 -9.22 4.37 4.79
C HIS A 98 -8.08 5.05 4.02
N VAL A 99 -7.12 4.27 3.50
CA VAL A 99 -6.02 4.79 2.69
C VAL A 99 -6.54 5.47 1.42
N TYR A 100 -7.47 4.85 0.69
CA TYR A 100 -8.03 5.45 -0.52
C TYR A 100 -8.90 6.67 -0.24
N GLU A 101 -9.70 6.66 0.83
CA GLU A 101 -10.49 7.84 1.23
C GLU A 101 -9.60 9.01 1.62
N ALA A 102 -8.51 8.74 2.36
CA ALA A 102 -7.52 9.77 2.67
C ALA A 102 -6.80 10.26 1.40
N ALA A 103 -6.39 9.35 0.50
CA ALA A 103 -5.79 9.70 -0.78
C ALA A 103 -6.70 10.64 -1.60
N ARG A 104 -7.99 10.31 -1.69
CA ARG A 104 -9.00 11.13 -2.35
C ARG A 104 -9.13 12.51 -1.70
N ALA A 105 -9.25 12.55 -0.36
CA ALA A 105 -9.45 13.78 0.39
C ALA A 105 -8.25 14.75 0.28
N HIS A 106 -7.02 14.21 0.23
CA HIS A 106 -5.79 14.98 0.14
C HIS A 106 -5.27 15.15 -1.29
N GLY A 107 -5.99 14.69 -2.31
CA GLY A 107 -5.63 14.87 -3.72
C GLY A 107 -4.46 14.01 -4.18
N VAL A 108 -4.12 12.94 -3.47
CA VAL A 108 -3.10 11.98 -3.88
C VAL A 108 -3.59 11.22 -5.12
N ARG A 109 -2.79 11.20 -6.18
CA ARG A 109 -3.16 10.62 -7.47
C ARG A 109 -2.45 9.32 -7.80
N ARG A 110 -1.44 8.92 -7.02
CA ARG A 110 -0.60 7.76 -7.33
C ARG A 110 -0.47 6.84 -6.13
N VAL A 111 -0.82 5.57 -6.35
CA VAL A 111 -0.72 4.52 -5.34
C VAL A 111 0.02 3.33 -5.95
N VAL A 112 0.95 2.76 -5.21
CA VAL A 112 1.47 1.42 -5.45
C VAL A 112 0.88 0.53 -4.37
N PHE A 113 0.14 -0.49 -4.78
CA PHE A 113 -0.53 -1.42 -3.88
C PHE A 113 0.13 -2.80 -3.93
N ALA A 114 0.59 -3.27 -2.77
CA ALA A 114 1.04 -4.64 -2.61
C ALA A 114 -0.16 -5.60 -2.68
N SER A 115 -0.48 -6.06 -3.88
CA SER A 115 -1.37 -7.19 -4.09
C SER A 115 -0.66 -8.50 -3.73
N SER A 116 -0.99 -9.61 -4.34
CA SER A 116 -0.38 -10.90 -4.02
C SER A 116 -0.62 -11.93 -5.13
N ASN A 117 0.28 -12.89 -5.27
CA ASN A 117 0.05 -14.11 -6.03
C ASN A 117 -1.14 -14.94 -5.48
N HIS A 118 -1.52 -14.77 -4.20
CA HIS A 118 -2.71 -15.39 -3.62
C HIS A 118 -4.03 -14.93 -4.25
N VAL A 119 -4.03 -13.83 -4.99
CA VAL A 119 -5.19 -13.41 -5.83
C VAL A 119 -5.50 -14.45 -6.90
N VAL A 120 -4.50 -15.18 -7.34
CA VAL A 120 -4.56 -16.19 -8.41
C VAL A 120 -4.12 -17.58 -7.93
N GLY A 121 -4.18 -17.83 -6.61
CA GLY A 121 -3.62 -19.01 -5.96
C GLY A 121 -4.25 -20.35 -6.36
N PHE A 122 -5.51 -20.36 -6.83
CA PHE A 122 -6.17 -21.59 -7.33
C PHE A 122 -5.95 -21.88 -8.82
N TYR A 123 -5.06 -21.16 -9.50
CA TYR A 123 -4.62 -21.60 -10.81
C TYR A 123 -3.58 -22.74 -10.71
N ASP A 124 -3.57 -23.65 -11.70
CA ASP A 124 -2.65 -24.77 -11.72
C ASP A 124 -1.19 -24.29 -11.84
N GLN A 125 -0.27 -24.94 -11.10
CA GLN A 125 1.14 -24.55 -11.06
C GLN A 125 1.84 -24.59 -12.44
N GLY A 126 1.37 -25.41 -13.36
CA GLY A 126 1.90 -25.48 -14.73
C GLY A 126 1.35 -24.41 -15.67
N GLN A 127 0.39 -23.59 -15.24
CA GLN A 127 -0.24 -22.57 -16.07
C GLN A 127 0.53 -21.24 -15.99
N THR A 128 0.88 -20.70 -17.14
CA THR A 128 1.39 -19.31 -17.22
C THR A 128 0.23 -18.36 -17.09
N ILE A 129 0.30 -17.47 -16.11
CA ILE A 129 -0.71 -16.43 -15.85
C ILE A 129 -0.12 -15.05 -16.08
N ASN A 130 -0.98 -14.09 -16.44
CA ASN A 130 -0.65 -12.67 -16.63
C ASN A 130 -1.64 -11.79 -15.86
N ALA A 131 -1.52 -10.47 -16.02
CA ALA A 131 -2.34 -9.50 -15.31
C ALA A 131 -3.85 -9.57 -15.65
N ASP A 132 -4.20 -10.13 -16.82
CA ASP A 132 -5.60 -10.20 -17.30
C ASP A 132 -6.36 -11.42 -16.76
N HIS A 133 -5.66 -12.35 -16.09
CA HIS A 133 -6.33 -13.51 -15.53
C HIS A 133 -7.28 -13.10 -14.39
N PRO A 134 -8.54 -13.58 -14.40
CA PRO A 134 -9.50 -13.32 -13.35
C PRO A 134 -8.98 -13.76 -11.96
N PRO A 135 -9.36 -13.08 -10.89
CA PRO A 135 -9.04 -13.53 -9.55
C PRO A 135 -9.58 -14.94 -9.25
N ARG A 136 -8.73 -15.80 -8.70
CA ARG A 136 -9.07 -17.13 -8.15
C ARG A 136 -8.31 -17.30 -6.82
N PRO A 137 -8.68 -16.52 -5.79
CA PRO A 137 -7.96 -16.46 -4.52
C PRO A 137 -8.10 -17.77 -3.74
N ASP A 138 -7.03 -18.18 -3.08
CA ASP A 138 -6.89 -19.44 -2.34
C ASP A 138 -7.15 -19.31 -0.82
N GLY A 139 -7.48 -18.12 -0.33
CA GLY A 139 -7.80 -17.85 1.07
C GLY A 139 -8.35 -16.44 1.29
N PHE A 140 -8.69 -16.11 2.53
CA PHE A 140 -9.23 -14.79 2.89
C PHE A 140 -8.21 -13.68 2.65
N TYR A 141 -6.92 -13.96 2.86
CA TYR A 141 -5.85 -13.04 2.49
C TYR A 141 -5.88 -12.73 0.99
N GLY A 142 -5.92 -13.75 0.14
CA GLY A 142 -6.04 -13.60 -1.31
C GLY A 142 -7.29 -12.82 -1.72
N VAL A 143 -8.45 -13.12 -1.08
CA VAL A 143 -9.71 -12.36 -1.28
C VAL A 143 -9.53 -10.88 -0.94
N SER A 144 -8.86 -10.55 0.16
CA SER A 144 -8.64 -9.17 0.56
C SER A 144 -7.75 -8.40 -0.45
N LYS A 145 -6.79 -9.09 -1.06
CA LYS A 145 -5.93 -8.51 -2.08
C LYS A 145 -6.69 -8.32 -3.41
N ALA A 146 -7.52 -9.28 -3.80
CA ALA A 146 -8.43 -9.14 -4.95
C ALA A 146 -9.43 -7.97 -4.74
N PHE A 147 -10.00 -7.82 -3.53
CA PHE A 147 -10.79 -6.65 -3.17
C PHE A 147 -10.03 -5.35 -3.41
N GLY A 148 -8.75 -5.29 -3.01
CA GLY A 148 -7.92 -4.10 -3.20
C GLY A 148 -7.71 -3.74 -4.68
N GLU A 149 -7.53 -4.72 -5.55
CA GLU A 149 -7.43 -4.50 -7.00
C GLU A 149 -8.74 -3.94 -7.59
N VAL A 150 -9.88 -4.49 -7.18
CA VAL A 150 -11.20 -3.99 -7.62
C VAL A 150 -11.49 -2.60 -7.05
N LEU A 151 -11.16 -2.38 -5.77
CA LEU A 151 -11.30 -1.08 -5.13
C LEU A 151 -10.45 -0.01 -5.84
N SER A 152 -9.20 -0.33 -6.18
CA SER A 152 -8.31 0.57 -6.90
C SER A 152 -8.88 0.98 -8.26
N ARG A 153 -9.49 0.05 -8.98
CA ARG A 153 -10.15 0.33 -10.26
C ARG A 153 -11.32 1.31 -10.09
N MET A 154 -12.15 1.11 -9.05
CA MET A 154 -13.26 2.02 -8.76
C MET A 154 -12.75 3.45 -8.48
N TYR A 155 -11.70 3.60 -7.65
CA TYR A 155 -11.13 4.93 -7.37
C TYR A 155 -10.45 5.56 -8.58
N PHE A 156 -9.90 4.77 -9.51
CA PHE A 156 -9.42 5.29 -10.78
C PHE A 156 -10.56 5.86 -11.63
N GLU A 157 -11.62 5.12 -11.85
CA GLU A 157 -12.76 5.55 -12.71
C GLU A 157 -13.50 6.75 -12.10
N ARG A 158 -13.66 6.79 -10.78
CA ARG A 158 -14.43 7.82 -10.12
C ARG A 158 -13.62 9.06 -9.78
N ASP A 159 -12.40 8.88 -9.29
CA ASP A 159 -11.61 9.95 -8.69
C ASP A 159 -10.25 10.17 -9.39
N GLY A 160 -9.90 9.36 -10.39
CA GLY A 160 -8.64 9.45 -11.15
C GLY A 160 -7.39 9.09 -10.33
N ILE A 161 -7.52 8.22 -9.32
CA ILE A 161 -6.38 7.74 -8.54
C ILE A 161 -5.75 6.55 -9.27
N GLU A 162 -4.59 6.78 -9.88
CA GLU A 162 -3.84 5.74 -10.59
C GLU A 162 -3.20 4.77 -9.59
N THR A 163 -3.40 3.47 -9.79
CA THR A 163 -2.83 2.44 -8.90
C THR A 163 -2.08 1.39 -9.69
N ALA A 164 -0.82 1.14 -9.31
CA ALA A 164 -0.08 -0.04 -9.75
C ALA A 164 -0.28 -1.15 -8.71
N CYS A 165 -1.00 -2.22 -9.09
CA CYS A 165 -1.19 -3.41 -8.26
C CYS A 165 -0.07 -4.42 -8.57
N LEU A 166 0.68 -4.84 -7.54
CA LEU A 166 1.80 -5.79 -7.67
C LEU A 166 1.38 -7.15 -7.11
N ARG A 167 1.23 -8.15 -8.00
CA ARG A 167 0.94 -9.55 -7.63
C ARG A 167 2.21 -10.35 -7.37
#